data_c2490666dfe80976d31dc9ee0cc1a9d8
#
_entry.id   c2490666dfe80976d31dc9ee0cc1a9d8
#
_cell.length_a   1.000
_cell.length_b   1.000
_cell.length_c   1.000
_cell.angle_alpha   90.00
_cell.angle_beta   90.00
_cell.angle_gamma   90.00
#
_symmetry.space_group_name_H-M   'P 1'
#
loop_
_entity.id
_entity.type
_entity.pdbx_description
1 polymer ?
#
loop_
_entity_poly.entity_id
_entity_poly.type
_entity_poly.pdbx_seq_one_letter_code
_entity_poly.pdbx_strand_id
1 'polypeptide(L)'
;NSLRGFRRRAFSGRNFSNMNVKRHRFLCAFLALAVFVSALFPVSVSAQEPGQTVAEPLTAEDAQQMQQTDQAVAALTGSDAYTALPLDERRTAALEQLKELSDEGLVQAKSICVDDENGMIGFAYPCGVWGGILLQDPDDANDLSPLPLSSEVQQPLTLTDLKKNKLEDFGTAMIYYAFDNTINSSRYPYYSYMKGFWSALGLDTRLDTTVTISDLKKMGQYDLCILSAHGAYYTHRYGLLWRRTTTEPVILLTEEATPYRDLKYGIDLLSHRIIKVNGLYAVTPDFFRSAYFFSPMDGTIVLSETCEFGGVDGSPDSAMGDALLSAGASVVLGYVNNVYTVYSRSILWDTVNQLILGYPIESALSHAKATYGDNDLVWYRAQGGRRPHAAAAVPQLYGDTQAMLDVPHYVRSNLQAAA
;
A
#
# COMPACT_ATOMS: atom_id res chain seq x y z
N ASN A 1 -54.27 -5.42 49.67
CA ASN A 1 -54.86 -4.14 49.24
C ASN A 1 -53.86 -3.52 48.21
N SER A 2 -54.05 -3.37 46.97
CA SER A 2 -55.16 -3.19 46.09
C SER A 2 -54.76 -3.51 44.65
N LEU A 3 -55.63 -4.27 43.99
CA LEU A 3 -55.65 -4.52 42.52
C LEU A 3 -55.96 -3.24 41.73
N ARG A 4 -55.39 -3.17 40.49
CA ARG A 4 -55.94 -2.57 39.25
C ARG A 4 -54.76 -2.29 38.28
N GLY A 5 -54.74 -2.60 36.98
CA GLY A 5 -55.77 -3.08 36.06
C GLY A 5 -55.09 -3.18 34.68
N PHE A 6 -55.25 -4.35 34.07
CA PHE A 6 -54.84 -4.63 32.71
C PHE A 6 -55.71 -3.87 31.70
N ARG A 7 -55.11 -3.06 30.82
CA ARG A 7 -55.79 -2.62 29.59
C ARG A 7 -55.03 -3.18 28.36
N ARG A 8 -55.66 -4.17 27.75
CA ARG A 8 -55.36 -4.63 26.40
C ARG A 8 -55.66 -3.51 25.39
N ARG A 9 -54.71 -3.12 24.58
CA ARG A 9 -54.98 -2.39 23.33
C ARG A 9 -54.83 -3.35 22.17
N ALA A 10 -55.95 -3.46 21.41
CA ALA A 10 -56.06 -4.22 20.19
C ALA A 10 -55.15 -3.62 19.09
N PHE A 11 -54.36 -4.47 18.45
CA PHE A 11 -53.64 -4.12 17.22
C PHE A 11 -54.61 -4.26 16.04
N SER A 12 -54.95 -3.11 15.45
CA SER A 12 -55.65 -2.99 14.17
C SER A 12 -54.68 -3.35 13.04
N GLY A 13 -55.10 -4.34 12.22
CA GLY A 13 -54.39 -4.73 11.01
C GLY A 13 -54.26 -3.57 9.99
N ARG A 14 -53.09 -3.28 9.55
CA ARG A 14 -52.81 -2.40 8.39
C ARG A 14 -52.12 -3.19 7.31
N ASN A 15 -52.75 -3.18 6.19
CA ASN A 15 -52.41 -3.68 4.87
C ASN A 15 -50.92 -3.78 4.51
N PHE A 16 -50.50 -5.01 4.23
CA PHE A 16 -49.17 -5.38 3.69
C PHE A 16 -49.05 -5.27 2.16
N SER A 17 -50.04 -4.72 1.45
CA SER A 17 -50.05 -4.77 -0.03
C SER A 17 -49.35 -3.57 -0.76
N ASN A 18 -48.96 -2.49 -0.04
CA ASN A 18 -48.44 -1.28 -0.69
C ASN A 18 -46.92 -1.10 -0.61
N MET A 19 -46.19 -2.01 0.00
CA MET A 19 -44.75 -1.85 0.20
C MET A 19 -43.89 -2.36 -1.00
N ASN A 20 -44.42 -3.30 -1.81
CA ASN A 20 -43.67 -3.86 -2.94
C ASN A 20 -43.69 -2.98 -4.19
N VAL A 21 -44.72 -2.17 -4.41
CA VAL A 21 -44.82 -1.29 -5.59
C VAL A 21 -43.87 -0.08 -5.47
N LYS A 22 -43.60 0.41 -4.26
CA LYS A 22 -42.66 1.52 -4.06
C LYS A 22 -41.21 1.09 -4.21
N ARG A 23 -40.85 -0.14 -3.85
CA ARG A 23 -39.48 -0.66 -4.00
C ARG A 23 -39.08 -0.82 -5.47
N HIS A 24 -39.95 -1.31 -6.34
CA HIS A 24 -39.64 -1.44 -7.75
C HIS A 24 -39.55 -0.08 -8.48
N ARG A 25 -40.34 0.92 -8.08
CA ARG A 25 -40.21 2.27 -8.64
C ARG A 25 -38.92 2.99 -8.22
N PHE A 26 -38.43 2.74 -7.01
CA PHE A 26 -37.12 3.25 -6.56
C PHE A 26 -35.96 2.58 -7.27
N LEU A 27 -36.03 1.26 -7.49
CA LEU A 27 -34.95 0.53 -8.19
C LEU A 27 -34.85 0.95 -9.68
N CYS A 28 -35.97 1.14 -10.35
CA CYS A 28 -35.98 1.62 -11.74
C CYS A 28 -35.55 3.09 -11.87
N ALA A 29 -35.84 3.94 -10.86
CA ALA A 29 -35.38 5.32 -10.84
C ALA A 29 -33.85 5.40 -10.55
N PHE A 30 -33.32 4.53 -9.73
CA PHE A 30 -31.86 4.45 -9.47
C PHE A 30 -31.08 3.94 -10.69
N LEU A 31 -31.60 2.93 -11.40
CA LEU A 31 -31.00 2.46 -12.64
C LEU A 31 -31.06 3.50 -13.77
N ALA A 32 -32.16 4.24 -13.88
CA ALA A 32 -32.29 5.32 -14.86
C ALA A 32 -31.38 6.51 -14.50
N LEU A 33 -31.20 6.81 -13.21
CA LEU A 33 -30.29 7.86 -12.74
C LEU A 33 -28.82 7.47 -12.94
N ALA A 34 -28.46 6.20 -12.72
CA ALA A 34 -27.11 5.70 -12.97
C ALA A 34 -26.70 5.78 -14.45
N VAL A 35 -27.65 5.51 -15.37
CA VAL A 35 -27.41 5.65 -16.81
C VAL A 35 -27.37 7.13 -17.25
N PHE A 36 -28.12 8.03 -16.58
CA PHE A 36 -28.09 9.47 -16.89
C PHE A 36 -26.89 10.20 -16.28
N VAL A 37 -26.41 9.75 -15.11
CA VAL A 37 -25.21 10.31 -14.47
C VAL A 37 -23.95 9.95 -15.25
N SER A 38 -23.88 8.76 -15.85
CA SER A 38 -22.78 8.38 -16.74
C SER A 38 -22.73 9.18 -18.06
N ALA A 39 -23.82 9.86 -18.42
CA ALA A 39 -23.88 10.71 -19.62
C ALA A 39 -23.60 12.20 -19.35
N LEU A 40 -23.59 12.64 -18.08
CA LEU A 40 -23.50 14.05 -17.71
C LEU A 40 -22.19 14.45 -16.97
N PHE A 41 -21.42 13.48 -16.51
CA PHE A 41 -20.07 13.74 -16.07
C PHE A 41 -19.12 13.30 -17.18
N PRO A 42 -18.42 14.23 -17.85
CA PRO A 42 -17.22 13.82 -18.53
C PRO A 42 -16.33 13.25 -17.42
N VAL A 43 -16.16 11.93 -17.40
CA VAL A 43 -14.99 11.33 -16.79
C VAL A 43 -13.86 12.20 -17.27
N SER A 44 -13.18 12.88 -16.37
CA SER A 44 -11.87 13.47 -16.66
C SER A 44 -10.96 12.28 -16.93
N VAL A 45 -11.17 11.65 -18.05
CA VAL A 45 -10.17 10.84 -18.71
C VAL A 45 -9.04 11.84 -18.86
N SER A 46 -7.97 11.65 -18.13
CA SER A 46 -6.65 12.21 -18.40
C SER A 46 -6.56 12.31 -19.91
N ALA A 47 -6.44 13.51 -20.45
CA ALA A 47 -6.70 13.84 -21.84
C ALA A 47 -6.15 12.77 -22.77
N GLN A 48 -7.01 11.85 -23.15
CA GLN A 48 -6.73 10.85 -24.16
C GLN A 48 -6.60 11.63 -25.45
N GLU A 49 -5.39 11.75 -25.98
CA GLU A 49 -5.18 12.41 -27.27
C GLU A 49 -6.11 11.77 -28.31
N PRO A 50 -6.74 12.57 -29.19
CA PRO A 50 -7.64 12.03 -30.21
C PRO A 50 -6.86 11.06 -31.12
N GLY A 51 -7.13 9.77 -30.96
CA GLY A 51 -6.45 8.69 -31.69
C GLY A 51 -6.12 7.44 -30.88
N GLN A 52 -6.31 7.44 -29.56
CA GLN A 52 -6.24 6.20 -28.80
C GLN A 52 -7.45 5.32 -29.11
N THR A 53 -7.23 4.28 -29.89
CA THR A 53 -8.14 3.14 -30.01
C THR A 53 -8.41 2.61 -28.59
N VAL A 54 -9.67 2.27 -28.31
CA VAL A 54 -10.03 1.53 -27.07
C VAL A 54 -9.07 0.35 -26.98
N ALA A 55 -8.28 0.28 -25.90
CA ALA A 55 -7.32 -0.81 -25.73
C ALA A 55 -8.10 -2.13 -25.80
N GLU A 56 -7.67 -3.01 -26.69
CA GLU A 56 -8.28 -4.34 -26.78
C GLU A 56 -8.07 -5.07 -25.44
N PRO A 57 -9.04 -5.87 -24.99
CA PRO A 57 -8.89 -6.66 -23.78
C PRO A 57 -7.66 -7.58 -23.87
N LEU A 58 -6.96 -7.77 -22.78
CA LEU A 58 -5.82 -8.66 -22.70
C LEU A 58 -6.25 -10.09 -23.09
N THR A 59 -5.53 -10.71 -24.02
CA THR A 59 -5.80 -12.06 -24.50
C THR A 59 -5.00 -13.12 -23.72
N ALA A 60 -5.38 -14.39 -23.86
CA ALA A 60 -4.60 -15.48 -23.28
C ALA A 60 -3.20 -15.61 -23.92
N GLU A 61 -3.07 -15.22 -25.20
CA GLU A 61 -1.79 -15.20 -25.90
C GLU A 61 -0.87 -14.09 -25.33
N ASP A 62 -1.42 -12.89 -25.12
CA ASP A 62 -0.70 -11.80 -24.45
C ASP A 62 -0.20 -12.20 -23.07
N ALA A 63 -1.05 -12.83 -22.28
CA ALA A 63 -0.69 -13.29 -20.94
C ALA A 63 0.42 -14.36 -20.95
N GLN A 64 0.43 -15.24 -21.96
CA GLN A 64 1.52 -16.23 -22.13
C GLN A 64 2.82 -15.57 -22.60
N GLN A 65 2.78 -14.60 -23.50
CA GLN A 65 3.96 -13.85 -23.92
C GLN A 65 4.57 -13.05 -22.76
N MET A 66 3.72 -12.38 -21.98
CA MET A 66 4.17 -11.70 -20.76
C MET A 66 4.84 -12.66 -19.79
N GLN A 67 4.26 -13.86 -19.58
CA GLN A 67 4.86 -14.88 -18.70
C GLN A 67 6.25 -15.32 -19.18
N GLN A 68 6.48 -15.47 -20.49
CA GLN A 68 7.80 -15.82 -21.02
C GLN A 68 8.83 -14.75 -20.67
N THR A 69 8.48 -13.49 -20.86
CA THR A 69 9.31 -12.35 -20.47
C THR A 69 9.61 -12.35 -18.97
N ASP A 70 8.56 -12.50 -18.12
CA ASP A 70 8.72 -12.52 -16.67
C ASP A 70 9.63 -13.65 -16.20
N GLN A 71 9.48 -14.84 -16.78
CA GLN A 71 10.33 -15.98 -16.44
C GLN A 71 11.80 -15.73 -16.81
N ALA A 72 12.06 -15.14 -17.98
CA ALA A 72 13.42 -14.78 -18.39
C ALA A 72 14.03 -13.70 -17.47
N VAL A 73 13.26 -12.66 -17.14
CA VAL A 73 13.68 -11.60 -16.21
C VAL A 73 13.91 -12.17 -14.81
N ALA A 74 12.99 -12.97 -14.28
CA ALA A 74 13.12 -13.58 -12.95
C ALA A 74 14.31 -14.57 -12.89
N ALA A 75 14.55 -15.34 -13.95
CA ALA A 75 15.70 -16.23 -14.02
C ALA A 75 17.03 -15.47 -14.00
N LEU A 76 17.11 -14.32 -14.67
CA LEU A 76 18.28 -13.44 -14.61
C LEU A 76 18.43 -12.85 -13.20
N THR A 77 17.42 -12.09 -12.74
CA THR A 77 17.50 -11.29 -11.50
C THR A 77 17.59 -12.14 -10.23
N GLY A 78 17.03 -13.34 -10.24
CA GLY A 78 17.11 -14.30 -9.13
C GLY A 78 18.34 -15.17 -9.11
N SER A 79 19.29 -15.03 -10.08
CA SER A 79 20.50 -15.85 -10.10
C SER A 79 21.57 -15.31 -9.16
N ASP A 80 22.27 -16.20 -8.45
CA ASP A 80 23.41 -15.83 -7.58
C ASP A 80 24.50 -15.08 -8.37
N ALA A 81 24.67 -15.42 -9.65
CA ALA A 81 25.63 -14.76 -10.53
C ALA A 81 25.26 -13.28 -10.74
N TYR A 82 24.00 -12.97 -10.99
CA TYR A 82 23.52 -11.61 -11.19
C TYR A 82 23.56 -10.79 -9.90
N THR A 83 23.08 -11.36 -8.80
CA THR A 83 23.04 -10.67 -7.50
C THR A 83 24.43 -10.36 -6.95
N ALA A 84 25.46 -11.13 -7.34
CA ALA A 84 26.85 -10.86 -6.99
C ALA A 84 27.50 -9.74 -7.82
N LEU A 85 26.87 -9.29 -8.92
CA LEU A 85 27.43 -8.25 -9.79
C LEU A 85 27.31 -6.85 -9.16
N PRO A 86 28.26 -5.94 -9.42
CA PRO A 86 28.09 -4.52 -9.20
C PRO A 86 26.90 -3.95 -9.99
N LEU A 87 26.29 -2.86 -9.51
CA LEU A 87 25.09 -2.27 -10.10
C LEU A 87 25.21 -2.00 -11.61
N ASP A 88 26.35 -1.46 -12.06
CA ASP A 88 26.61 -1.18 -13.48
C ASP A 88 26.63 -2.45 -14.34
N GLU A 89 27.14 -3.56 -13.79
CA GLU A 89 27.17 -4.84 -14.47
C GLU A 89 25.79 -5.49 -14.46
N ARG A 90 25.02 -5.38 -13.36
CA ARG A 90 23.60 -5.78 -13.31
C ARG A 90 22.79 -5.06 -14.39
N ARG A 91 22.96 -3.74 -14.50
CA ARG A 91 22.31 -2.93 -15.55
C ARG A 91 22.66 -3.43 -16.94
N THR A 92 23.94 -3.69 -17.21
CA THR A 92 24.40 -4.19 -18.51
C THR A 92 23.75 -5.53 -18.84
N ALA A 93 23.78 -6.49 -17.91
CA ALA A 93 23.18 -7.80 -18.09
C ALA A 93 21.64 -7.72 -18.30
N ALA A 94 20.96 -6.84 -17.56
CA ALA A 94 19.51 -6.64 -17.72
C ALA A 94 19.17 -6.03 -19.10
N LEU A 95 19.98 -5.10 -19.60
CA LEU A 95 19.78 -4.51 -20.93
C LEU A 95 20.07 -5.51 -22.05
N GLU A 96 21.07 -6.37 -21.91
CA GLU A 96 21.35 -7.46 -22.86
C GLU A 96 20.16 -8.42 -22.91
N GLN A 97 19.63 -8.85 -21.76
CA GLN A 97 18.43 -9.71 -21.69
C GLN A 97 17.21 -9.05 -22.34
N LEU A 98 16.96 -7.77 -22.06
CA LEU A 98 15.82 -7.05 -22.67
C LEU A 98 15.99 -6.88 -24.19
N LYS A 99 17.23 -6.76 -24.67
CA LYS A 99 17.51 -6.73 -26.09
C LYS A 99 17.22 -8.07 -26.75
N GLU A 100 17.65 -9.18 -26.17
CA GLU A 100 17.32 -10.54 -26.66
C GLU A 100 15.82 -10.75 -26.73
N LEU A 101 15.09 -10.43 -25.64
CA LEU A 101 13.62 -10.51 -25.58
C LEU A 101 12.96 -9.61 -26.62
N SER A 102 13.54 -8.46 -26.91
CA SER A 102 13.05 -7.57 -27.97
C SER A 102 13.30 -8.13 -29.38
N ASP A 103 14.43 -8.75 -29.60
CA ASP A 103 14.74 -9.42 -30.90
C ASP A 103 13.80 -10.63 -31.13
N GLU A 104 13.33 -11.28 -30.05
CA GLU A 104 12.30 -12.33 -30.06
C GLU A 104 10.86 -11.78 -30.18
N GLY A 105 10.67 -10.47 -30.12
CA GLY A 105 9.36 -9.83 -30.21
C GLY A 105 8.55 -9.87 -28.90
N LEU A 106 9.19 -10.18 -27.76
CA LEU A 106 8.56 -10.28 -26.44
C LEU A 106 8.58 -8.97 -25.64
N VAL A 107 9.38 -7.99 -26.08
CA VAL A 107 9.52 -6.65 -25.51
C VAL A 107 9.52 -5.61 -26.64
N GLN A 108 8.90 -4.47 -26.43
CA GLN A 108 8.94 -3.35 -27.37
C GLN A 108 10.27 -2.59 -27.25
N ALA A 109 11.19 -2.74 -28.19
CA ALA A 109 12.54 -2.14 -28.15
C ALA A 109 12.55 -0.63 -27.82
N LYS A 110 11.60 0.13 -28.37
CA LYS A 110 11.53 1.59 -28.19
C LYS A 110 11.03 2.02 -26.81
N SER A 111 10.41 1.11 -26.07
CA SER A 111 9.88 1.38 -24.73
C SER A 111 10.98 1.30 -23.65
N ILE A 112 12.07 0.60 -23.91
CA ILE A 112 13.15 0.39 -22.94
C ILE A 112 13.69 1.75 -22.48
N CYS A 113 13.60 1.99 -21.18
CA CYS A 113 14.00 3.23 -20.52
C CYS A 113 14.82 2.91 -19.28
N VAL A 114 16.05 3.41 -19.24
CA VAL A 114 16.93 3.25 -18.08
C VAL A 114 16.80 4.48 -17.20
N ASP A 115 16.63 4.24 -15.91
CA ASP A 115 16.70 5.24 -14.87
C ASP A 115 17.85 4.88 -13.92
N ASP A 116 18.99 5.54 -14.13
CA ASP A 116 20.18 5.29 -13.34
C ASP A 116 20.07 5.85 -11.92
N GLU A 117 19.26 6.90 -11.73
CA GLU A 117 19.05 7.55 -10.41
C GLU A 117 18.24 6.63 -9.48
N ASN A 118 17.19 6.02 -10.02
CA ASN A 118 16.29 5.17 -9.23
C ASN A 118 16.62 3.65 -9.38
N GLY A 119 17.67 3.29 -10.12
CA GLY A 119 18.06 1.90 -10.28
C GLY A 119 17.00 1.03 -10.97
N MET A 120 16.28 1.58 -11.95
CA MET A 120 15.15 0.93 -12.61
C MET A 120 15.31 0.90 -14.12
N ILE A 121 14.92 -0.19 -14.76
CA ILE A 121 14.74 -0.27 -16.21
C ILE A 121 13.26 -0.54 -16.49
N GLY A 122 12.56 0.43 -17.08
CA GLY A 122 11.19 0.26 -17.56
C GLY A 122 11.14 -0.26 -18.98
N PHE A 123 10.15 -1.09 -19.30
CA PHE A 123 9.87 -1.59 -20.64
C PHE A 123 8.38 -1.86 -20.85
N ALA A 124 7.95 -2.08 -22.09
CA ALA A 124 6.58 -2.50 -22.39
C ALA A 124 6.56 -3.85 -23.10
N TYR A 125 5.60 -4.69 -22.72
CA TYR A 125 5.25 -5.91 -23.44
C TYR A 125 4.58 -5.57 -24.79
N PRO A 126 4.52 -6.52 -25.75
CA PRO A 126 3.91 -6.27 -27.07
C PRO A 126 2.46 -5.78 -26.98
N CYS A 127 1.69 -6.26 -26.04
CA CYS A 127 0.29 -5.86 -25.77
C CYS A 127 0.14 -4.46 -25.15
N GLY A 128 1.25 -3.78 -24.81
CA GLY A 128 1.25 -2.43 -24.22
C GLY A 128 1.20 -2.38 -22.69
N VAL A 129 1.16 -3.52 -22.02
CA VAL A 129 1.34 -3.59 -20.57
C VAL A 129 2.78 -3.18 -20.21
N TRP A 130 2.96 -2.55 -19.06
CA TRP A 130 4.25 -2.09 -18.58
C TRP A 130 4.90 -3.07 -17.63
N GLY A 131 6.21 -3.22 -17.78
CA GLY A 131 7.07 -4.00 -16.90
C GLY A 131 8.34 -3.25 -16.52
N GLY A 132 9.04 -3.75 -15.51
CA GLY A 132 10.29 -3.16 -15.04
C GLY A 132 11.23 -4.20 -14.44
N ILE A 133 12.51 -3.84 -14.46
CA ILE A 133 13.57 -4.55 -13.73
C ILE A 133 14.12 -3.59 -12.70
N LEU A 134 13.97 -3.93 -11.42
CA LEU A 134 14.64 -3.25 -10.32
C LEU A 134 16.07 -3.82 -10.23
N LEU A 135 17.07 -2.94 -10.41
CA LEU A 135 18.48 -3.31 -10.46
C LEU A 135 19.08 -3.49 -9.07
N GLN A 136 18.61 -2.71 -8.10
CA GLN A 136 19.00 -2.83 -6.71
C GLN A 136 18.10 -3.84 -6.01
N ASP A 137 18.70 -4.67 -5.16
CA ASP A 137 17.90 -5.38 -4.18
C ASP A 137 17.35 -4.32 -3.19
N PRO A 138 16.03 -4.23 -2.98
CA PRO A 138 15.47 -3.32 -1.98
C PRO A 138 16.06 -3.54 -0.58
N ASP A 139 16.54 -4.76 -0.30
CA ASP A 139 17.21 -5.10 0.97
C ASP A 139 18.66 -4.62 1.04
N ASP A 140 19.33 -4.37 -0.08
CA ASP A 140 20.71 -3.83 -0.10
C ASP A 140 20.79 -2.41 0.51
N ALA A 141 19.70 -1.66 0.47
CA ALA A 141 19.59 -0.35 1.13
C ALA A 141 19.44 -0.46 2.65
N ASN A 142 18.97 -1.61 3.13
CA ASN A 142 18.84 -1.92 4.53
C ASN A 142 20.06 -2.75 4.95
N ASP A 143 21.15 -2.09 5.39
CA ASP A 143 22.18 -2.79 6.14
C ASP A 143 21.54 -3.36 7.41
N LEU A 144 21.01 -4.59 7.25
CA LEU A 144 20.45 -5.43 8.32
C LEU A 144 21.55 -5.89 9.27
N SER A 145 22.58 -5.06 9.51
CA SER A 145 23.45 -5.27 10.65
C SER A 145 22.54 -5.49 11.85
N PRO A 146 22.59 -6.67 12.47
CA PRO A 146 21.63 -7.03 13.50
C PRO A 146 21.79 -6.07 14.68
N LEU A 147 21.02 -4.99 14.65
CA LEU A 147 20.82 -4.21 15.86
C LEU A 147 20.10 -5.12 16.84
N PRO A 148 20.55 -5.19 18.07
CA PRO A 148 19.97 -6.10 19.03
C PRO A 148 18.48 -5.82 19.16
N LEU A 149 17.67 -6.87 18.98
CA LEU A 149 16.21 -6.85 19.07
C LEU A 149 15.66 -6.15 20.33
N SER A 150 16.48 -6.08 21.39
CA SER A 150 16.15 -5.42 22.65
C SER A 150 16.02 -3.90 22.57
N SER A 151 16.50 -3.26 21.50
CA SER A 151 16.36 -1.80 21.31
C SER A 151 15.09 -1.41 20.55
N GLU A 152 14.39 -2.37 19.94
CA GLU A 152 13.26 -2.08 19.04
C GLU A 152 11.94 -1.81 19.75
N VAL A 153 11.73 -2.38 20.94
CA VAL A 153 10.45 -2.23 21.63
C VAL A 153 10.71 -2.03 23.11
N GLN A 154 10.80 -0.78 23.54
CA GLN A 154 10.61 -0.48 24.94
C GLN A 154 9.14 -0.74 25.26
N GLN A 155 8.86 -1.83 25.99
CA GLN A 155 7.51 -2.19 26.41
C GLN A 155 7.06 -1.25 27.54
N PRO A 156 6.16 -0.30 27.30
CA PRO A 156 5.61 0.50 28.39
C PRO A 156 4.64 -0.29 29.28
N LEU A 157 4.06 -1.40 28.77
CA LEU A 157 3.09 -2.22 29.47
C LEU A 157 3.39 -3.71 29.26
N THR A 158 3.34 -4.52 30.32
CA THR A 158 3.45 -5.96 30.16
C THR A 158 2.11 -6.55 29.72
N LEU A 159 2.14 -7.48 28.75
CA LEU A 159 0.94 -8.23 28.31
C LEU A 159 0.15 -8.86 29.47
N THR A 160 0.80 -9.07 30.62
CA THR A 160 0.17 -9.65 31.83
C THR A 160 -0.78 -8.67 32.50
N ASP A 161 -0.46 -7.38 32.46
CA ASP A 161 -1.30 -6.33 33.06
C ASP A 161 -2.53 -6.04 32.21
N LEU A 162 -2.40 -6.17 30.90
CA LEU A 162 -3.49 -5.98 29.92
C LEU A 162 -4.50 -7.14 29.91
N LYS A 163 -4.07 -8.37 30.16
CA LYS A 163 -4.95 -9.56 30.17
C LYS A 163 -5.97 -9.59 31.30
N LYS A 164 -5.79 -8.79 32.34
CA LYS A 164 -6.68 -8.77 33.51
C LYS A 164 -7.99 -8.00 33.24
N ASN A 165 -7.98 -7.04 32.34
CA ASN A 165 -9.17 -6.26 31.97
C ASN A 165 -9.35 -6.39 30.45
N LYS A 166 -10.28 -7.26 30.01
CA LYS A 166 -10.65 -7.33 28.59
C LYS A 166 -11.23 -5.97 28.20
N LEU A 167 -10.47 -5.18 27.45
CA LEU A 167 -10.96 -3.94 26.88
C LEU A 167 -11.95 -4.26 25.76
N GLU A 168 -13.00 -3.45 25.64
CA GLU A 168 -13.93 -3.56 24.52
C GLU A 168 -13.23 -3.13 23.23
N ASP A 169 -13.55 -3.80 22.13
CA ASP A 169 -13.03 -3.46 20.83
C ASP A 169 -13.53 -2.07 20.40
N PHE A 170 -12.63 -1.19 19.98
CA PHE A 170 -12.97 0.19 19.61
C PHE A 170 -12.61 0.53 18.15
N GLY A 171 -12.00 -0.37 17.43
CA GLY A 171 -11.62 -0.15 16.04
C GLY A 171 -10.97 -1.37 15.43
N THR A 172 -10.70 -1.27 14.15
CA THR A 172 -10.12 -2.34 13.32
C THR A 172 -8.84 -1.88 12.65
N ALA A 173 -7.83 -2.75 12.63
CA ALA A 173 -6.58 -2.49 11.94
C ALA A 173 -6.17 -3.67 11.04
N MET A 174 -5.52 -3.36 9.91
CA MET A 174 -4.92 -4.34 9.04
C MET A 174 -3.46 -4.00 8.79
N ILE A 175 -2.58 -4.96 9.04
CA ILE A 175 -1.17 -4.91 8.67
C ILE A 175 -1.01 -5.71 7.38
N TYR A 176 -0.71 -5.02 6.30
CA TYR A 176 -0.33 -5.59 5.00
C TYR A 176 1.19 -5.74 4.97
N TYR A 177 1.67 -6.96 5.21
CA TYR A 177 3.09 -7.25 5.28
C TYR A 177 3.55 -7.94 3.99
N ALA A 178 4.09 -7.17 3.08
CA ALA A 178 4.51 -7.61 1.74
C ALA A 178 6.03 -7.86 1.62
N PHE A 179 6.72 -8.09 2.73
CA PHE A 179 8.14 -8.42 2.76
C PHE A 179 8.43 -9.92 2.94
N ASP A 180 7.41 -10.78 3.03
CA ASP A 180 7.61 -12.16 3.49
C ASP A 180 8.54 -12.98 2.59
N ASN A 181 8.74 -12.57 1.34
CA ASN A 181 9.70 -13.20 0.43
C ASN A 181 11.16 -12.86 0.76
N THR A 182 11.40 -11.68 1.33
CA THR A 182 12.74 -11.15 1.63
C THR A 182 13.01 -11.10 3.13
N ILE A 183 12.03 -10.62 3.93
CA ILE A 183 12.09 -10.54 5.38
C ILE A 183 11.04 -11.49 5.97
N ASN A 184 11.41 -12.75 6.15
CA ASN A 184 10.48 -13.80 6.58
C ASN A 184 9.85 -13.49 7.94
N SER A 185 8.52 -13.48 8.01
CA SER A 185 7.74 -13.19 9.22
C SER A 185 8.03 -14.12 10.39
N SER A 186 8.42 -15.37 10.12
CA SER A 186 8.82 -16.32 11.16
C SER A 186 10.17 -15.98 11.79
N ARG A 187 11.09 -15.40 10.99
CA ARG A 187 12.40 -14.92 11.47
C ARG A 187 12.29 -13.57 12.18
N TYR A 188 11.32 -12.75 11.77
CA TYR A 188 11.09 -11.41 12.31
C TYR A 188 9.65 -11.26 12.80
N PRO A 189 9.30 -11.77 13.99
CA PRO A 189 7.92 -11.90 14.46
C PRO A 189 7.30 -10.56 14.96
N TYR A 190 7.86 -9.41 14.60
CA TYR A 190 7.44 -8.11 15.13
C TYR A 190 5.98 -7.79 14.85
N TYR A 191 5.54 -7.97 13.60
CA TYR A 191 4.17 -7.65 13.24
C TYR A 191 3.16 -8.59 13.89
N SER A 192 3.53 -9.85 14.12
CA SER A 192 2.73 -10.77 14.92
C SER A 192 2.64 -10.32 16.37
N TYR A 193 3.73 -9.77 16.91
CA TYR A 193 3.75 -9.19 18.25
C TYR A 193 2.89 -7.92 18.31
N MET A 194 3.05 -6.97 17.38
CA MET A 194 2.25 -5.75 17.26
C MET A 194 0.76 -6.08 17.18
N LYS A 195 0.37 -7.00 16.28
CA LYS A 195 -0.99 -7.51 16.18
C LYS A 195 -1.51 -8.00 17.53
N GLY A 196 -0.78 -8.88 18.21
CA GLY A 196 -1.19 -9.43 19.50
C GLY A 196 -1.34 -8.37 20.58
N PHE A 197 -0.43 -7.43 20.63
CA PHE A 197 -0.41 -6.34 21.60
C PHE A 197 -1.56 -5.36 21.38
N TRP A 198 -1.74 -4.85 20.16
CA TRP A 198 -2.82 -3.91 19.85
C TRP A 198 -4.21 -4.53 19.97
N SER A 199 -4.35 -5.82 19.59
CA SER A 199 -5.60 -6.54 19.82
C SER A 199 -5.90 -6.71 21.31
N ALA A 200 -4.89 -6.88 22.16
CA ALA A 200 -5.08 -6.93 23.62
C ALA A 200 -5.50 -5.56 24.20
N LEU A 201 -5.18 -4.47 23.52
CA LEU A 201 -5.62 -3.11 23.88
C LEU A 201 -7.02 -2.74 23.34
N GLY A 202 -7.65 -3.60 22.54
CA GLY A 202 -8.99 -3.39 21.99
C GLY A 202 -9.02 -2.86 20.54
N LEU A 203 -7.87 -2.79 19.85
CA LEU A 203 -7.80 -2.54 18.41
C LEU A 203 -7.77 -3.89 17.68
N ASP A 204 -8.91 -4.36 17.09
CA ASP A 204 -8.97 -5.65 16.37
C ASP A 204 -8.00 -5.63 15.19
N THR A 205 -6.79 -6.11 15.44
CA THR A 205 -5.68 -6.04 14.49
C THR A 205 -5.51 -7.36 13.77
N ARG A 206 -5.45 -7.31 12.45
CA ARG A 206 -5.19 -8.44 11.56
C ARG A 206 -3.85 -8.27 10.87
N LEU A 207 -3.25 -9.39 10.45
CA LEU A 207 -1.99 -9.43 9.73
C LEU A 207 -2.17 -10.28 8.48
N ASP A 208 -1.88 -9.70 7.33
CA ASP A 208 -1.82 -10.37 6.04
C ASP A 208 -0.36 -10.40 5.57
N THR A 209 0.18 -11.59 5.33
CA THR A 209 1.56 -11.83 4.86
C THR A 209 1.62 -12.24 3.39
N THR A 210 0.47 -12.28 2.70
CA THR A 210 0.35 -12.65 1.29
C THR A 210 -0.40 -11.59 0.50
N VAL A 211 0.02 -10.35 0.67
CA VAL A 211 -0.67 -9.15 0.17
C VAL A 211 -0.86 -9.21 -1.34
N THR A 212 -2.11 -9.16 -1.78
CA THR A 212 -2.50 -9.17 -3.19
C THR A 212 -3.16 -7.85 -3.61
N ILE A 213 -3.26 -7.64 -4.92
CA ILE A 213 -4.06 -6.56 -5.51
C ILE A 213 -5.50 -6.55 -4.94
N SER A 214 -6.08 -7.74 -4.75
CA SER A 214 -7.44 -7.87 -4.23
C SER A 214 -7.55 -7.47 -2.75
N ASP A 215 -6.49 -7.57 -1.98
CA ASP A 215 -6.48 -7.19 -0.57
C ASP A 215 -6.33 -5.69 -0.40
N LEU A 216 -5.49 -5.05 -1.22
CA LEU A 216 -5.40 -3.59 -1.24
C LEU A 216 -6.73 -2.90 -1.63
N LYS A 217 -7.60 -3.57 -2.41
CA LYS A 217 -8.97 -3.06 -2.71
C LYS A 217 -9.92 -3.11 -1.50
N LYS A 218 -9.48 -3.60 -0.34
CA LYS A 218 -10.28 -3.76 0.89
C LYS A 218 -9.82 -2.85 2.04
N MET A 219 -8.83 -2.00 1.83
CA MET A 219 -8.28 -1.14 2.88
C MET A 219 -9.35 -0.29 3.59
N GLY A 220 -10.34 0.21 2.84
CA GLY A 220 -11.46 0.98 3.40
C GLY A 220 -12.40 0.20 4.35
N GLN A 221 -12.13 -1.07 4.65
CA GLN A 221 -12.85 -1.85 5.66
C GLN A 221 -12.24 -1.72 7.06
N TYR A 222 -11.13 -0.97 7.18
CA TYR A 222 -10.37 -0.83 8.42
C TYR A 222 -10.20 0.64 8.79
N ASP A 223 -10.21 0.93 10.08
CA ASP A 223 -9.96 2.27 10.60
C ASP A 223 -8.47 2.65 10.47
N LEU A 224 -7.59 1.64 10.54
CA LEU A 224 -6.15 1.78 10.40
C LEU A 224 -5.59 0.74 9.44
N CYS A 225 -4.84 1.18 8.43
CA CYS A 225 -4.08 0.32 7.53
C CYS A 225 -2.59 0.60 7.65
N ILE A 226 -1.81 -0.45 7.77
CA ILE A 226 -0.35 -0.40 7.76
C ILE A 226 0.14 -1.09 6.50
N LEU A 227 0.88 -0.36 5.66
CA LEU A 227 1.51 -0.86 4.45
C LEU A 227 3.00 -1.07 4.72
N SER A 228 3.40 -2.32 4.90
CA SER A 228 4.80 -2.72 5.10
C SER A 228 5.25 -3.47 3.85
N ALA A 229 5.87 -2.76 2.91
CA ALA A 229 6.19 -3.24 1.58
C ALA A 229 7.46 -2.57 1.04
N HIS A 230 8.06 -3.15 -0.01
CA HIS A 230 9.07 -2.45 -0.77
C HIS A 230 8.45 -1.35 -1.62
N GLY A 231 9.17 -0.24 -1.77
CA GLY A 231 8.84 0.84 -2.68
C GLY A 231 10.00 1.13 -3.60
N ALA A 232 9.67 1.68 -4.76
CA ALA A 232 10.64 2.12 -5.74
C ALA A 232 10.04 3.24 -6.59
N TYR A 233 10.89 3.97 -7.31
CA TYR A 233 10.44 4.86 -8.37
C TYR A 233 10.50 4.13 -9.71
N TYR A 234 9.36 4.11 -10.39
CA TYR A 234 9.21 3.45 -11.68
C TYR A 234 9.21 4.48 -12.80
N THR A 235 10.16 4.35 -13.71
CA THR A 235 10.30 5.21 -14.87
C THR A 235 9.91 4.48 -16.14
N HIS A 236 9.04 5.08 -16.92
CA HIS A 236 8.61 4.54 -18.20
C HIS A 236 8.46 5.60 -19.29
N ARG A 237 8.46 5.16 -20.54
CA ARG A 237 8.25 6.01 -21.72
C ARG A 237 6.85 5.81 -22.26
N TYR A 238 6.16 6.88 -22.58
CA TYR A 238 4.81 6.85 -23.12
C TYR A 238 4.60 7.82 -24.29
N GLY A 239 3.43 7.75 -24.94
CA GLY A 239 3.03 8.60 -26.04
C GLY A 239 3.44 8.09 -27.40
N LEU A 240 2.96 8.75 -28.45
CA LEU A 240 3.26 8.42 -29.83
C LEU A 240 4.78 8.58 -30.04
N LEU A 241 5.45 7.54 -30.48
CA LEU A 241 6.91 7.47 -30.68
C LEU A 241 7.74 7.42 -29.37
N TRP A 242 7.16 7.11 -28.22
CA TRP A 242 7.89 6.93 -26.95
C TRP A 242 8.78 8.12 -26.57
N ARG A 243 8.26 9.34 -26.73
CA ARG A 243 9.05 10.56 -26.55
C ARG A 243 8.96 11.17 -25.16
N ARG A 244 7.94 10.79 -24.40
CA ARG A 244 7.73 11.30 -23.05
C ARG A 244 8.20 10.26 -22.05
N THR A 245 8.85 10.72 -21.00
CA THR A 245 9.25 9.91 -19.86
C THR A 245 8.50 10.43 -18.65
N THR A 246 8.03 9.52 -17.80
CA THR A 246 7.49 9.84 -16.49
C THR A 246 8.06 8.89 -15.47
N THR A 247 8.17 9.38 -14.25
CA THR A 247 8.65 8.63 -13.09
C THR A 247 7.62 8.79 -11.99
N GLU A 248 7.26 7.70 -11.33
CA GLU A 248 6.26 7.69 -10.27
C GLU A 248 6.60 6.66 -9.19
N PRO A 249 6.18 6.89 -7.92
CA PRO A 249 6.36 5.92 -6.86
C PRO A 249 5.47 4.70 -7.09
N VAL A 250 5.99 3.52 -6.77
CA VAL A 250 5.24 2.26 -6.82
C VAL A 250 5.44 1.46 -5.55
N ILE A 251 4.43 0.68 -5.17
CA ILE A 251 4.48 -0.24 -4.03
C ILE A 251 4.51 -1.66 -4.59
N LEU A 252 5.57 -2.41 -4.28
CA LEU A 252 5.74 -3.79 -4.69
C LEU A 252 4.95 -4.71 -3.78
N LEU A 253 4.32 -5.73 -4.36
CA LEU A 253 3.56 -6.74 -3.63
C LEU A 253 4.28 -8.09 -3.66
N THR A 254 3.84 -9.03 -2.84
CA THR A 254 4.30 -10.42 -2.87
C THR A 254 3.55 -11.27 -3.90
N GLU A 255 2.54 -10.70 -4.55
CA GLU A 255 1.73 -11.42 -5.54
C GLU A 255 2.50 -11.61 -6.84
N GLU A 256 2.83 -12.88 -7.14
CA GLU A 256 3.52 -13.26 -8.38
C GLU A 256 2.62 -13.06 -9.60
N ALA A 257 3.20 -12.56 -10.68
CA ALA A 257 2.54 -12.44 -11.97
C ALA A 257 2.37 -13.84 -12.59
N THR A 258 1.14 -14.16 -13.00
CA THR A 258 0.81 -15.40 -13.71
C THR A 258 -0.22 -15.11 -14.80
N PRO A 259 -0.29 -15.91 -15.89
CA PRO A 259 -1.26 -15.67 -16.97
C PRO A 259 -2.71 -15.56 -16.50
N TYR A 260 -3.09 -16.34 -15.51
CA TYR A 260 -4.42 -16.26 -14.93
C TYR A 260 -4.68 -14.92 -14.22
N ARG A 261 -3.69 -14.45 -13.44
CA ARG A 261 -3.79 -13.16 -12.75
C ARG A 261 -3.66 -11.99 -13.69
N ASP A 262 -2.82 -12.10 -14.73
CA ASP A 262 -2.71 -11.09 -15.79
C ASP A 262 -4.07 -10.88 -16.47
N LEU A 263 -4.77 -11.95 -16.84
CA LEU A 263 -6.13 -11.84 -17.38
C LEU A 263 -7.13 -11.27 -16.36
N LYS A 264 -7.03 -11.68 -15.10
CA LYS A 264 -7.89 -11.17 -14.01
C LYS A 264 -7.70 -9.66 -13.80
N TYR A 265 -6.48 -9.17 -13.91
CA TYR A 265 -6.13 -7.77 -13.71
C TYR A 265 -5.93 -6.99 -15.00
N GLY A 266 -6.33 -7.54 -16.13
CA GLY A 266 -6.03 -7.02 -17.47
C GLY A 266 -6.39 -5.55 -17.67
N ILE A 267 -7.53 -5.10 -17.15
CA ILE A 267 -7.93 -3.68 -17.22
C ILE A 267 -6.96 -2.81 -16.40
N ASP A 268 -6.59 -3.23 -15.20
CA ASP A 268 -5.69 -2.47 -14.34
C ASP A 268 -4.27 -2.41 -14.94
N LEU A 269 -3.81 -3.51 -15.55
CA LEU A 269 -2.54 -3.58 -16.27
C LEU A 269 -2.51 -2.66 -17.51
N LEU A 270 -3.52 -2.75 -18.37
CA LEU A 270 -3.62 -1.92 -19.58
C LEU A 270 -3.84 -0.43 -19.27
N SER A 271 -4.42 -0.13 -18.10
CA SER A 271 -4.65 1.25 -17.62
C SER A 271 -3.50 1.79 -16.78
N HIS A 272 -2.38 1.09 -16.69
CA HIS A 272 -1.20 1.51 -15.94
C HIS A 272 -1.43 1.72 -14.42
N ARG A 273 -2.46 1.08 -13.86
CA ARG A 273 -2.75 1.08 -12.41
C ARG A 273 -1.90 0.07 -11.67
N ILE A 274 -1.54 -0.98 -12.38
CA ILE A 274 -0.66 -2.06 -11.94
C ILE A 274 0.42 -2.24 -13.00
N ILE A 275 1.62 -2.49 -12.55
CA ILE A 275 2.76 -2.85 -13.40
C ILE A 275 3.37 -4.16 -12.90
N LYS A 276 4.30 -4.71 -13.68
CA LYS A 276 5.01 -5.94 -13.34
C LYS A 276 6.49 -5.61 -13.13
N VAL A 277 7.03 -5.88 -11.94
CA VAL A 277 8.44 -5.62 -11.59
C VAL A 277 9.05 -6.92 -11.09
N ASN A 278 10.12 -7.37 -11.75
CA ASN A 278 10.82 -8.63 -11.42
C ASN A 278 9.87 -9.84 -11.29
N GLY A 279 8.79 -9.88 -12.08
CA GLY A 279 7.79 -10.97 -12.04
C GLY A 279 6.74 -10.87 -10.92
N LEU A 280 6.75 -9.81 -10.14
CA LEU A 280 5.74 -9.48 -9.13
C LEU A 280 4.85 -8.33 -9.61
N TYR A 281 3.68 -8.18 -9.01
CA TYR A 281 2.87 -6.97 -9.25
C TYR A 281 3.31 -5.83 -8.35
N ALA A 282 3.25 -4.61 -8.91
CA ALA A 282 3.37 -3.37 -8.17
C ALA A 282 2.19 -2.46 -8.48
N VAL A 283 1.77 -1.64 -7.52
CA VAL A 283 0.67 -0.69 -7.69
C VAL A 283 1.20 0.72 -7.82
N THR A 284 0.60 1.48 -8.75
CA THR A 284 0.87 2.90 -8.98
C THR A 284 -0.11 3.77 -8.17
N PRO A 285 0.09 5.10 -8.08
CA PRO A 285 -0.89 6.00 -7.49
C PRO A 285 -2.29 5.90 -8.12
N ASP A 286 -2.38 5.65 -9.43
CA ASP A 286 -3.66 5.55 -10.14
C ASP A 286 -4.47 4.29 -9.77
N PHE A 287 -3.81 3.27 -9.23
CA PHE A 287 -4.50 2.12 -8.65
C PHE A 287 -5.45 2.56 -7.53
N PHE A 288 -4.97 3.32 -6.55
CA PHE A 288 -5.78 3.75 -5.41
C PHE A 288 -6.90 4.68 -5.82
N ARG A 289 -6.63 5.67 -6.69
CA ARG A 289 -7.66 6.56 -7.23
C ARG A 289 -8.80 5.80 -7.90
N SER A 290 -8.47 4.76 -8.65
CA SER A 290 -9.45 3.94 -9.37
C SER A 290 -10.17 2.93 -8.48
N ALA A 291 -9.45 2.23 -7.62
CA ALA A 291 -10.00 1.16 -6.79
C ALA A 291 -11.09 1.68 -5.84
N TYR A 292 -10.97 2.92 -5.38
CA TYR A 292 -11.84 3.54 -4.40
C TYR A 292 -12.80 4.60 -4.95
N PHE A 293 -12.89 4.71 -6.27
CA PHE A 293 -13.76 5.71 -6.92
C PHE A 293 -15.23 5.57 -6.53
N PHE A 294 -15.75 4.35 -6.43
CA PHE A 294 -17.16 4.08 -6.08
C PHE A 294 -17.39 3.75 -4.60
N SER A 295 -16.36 3.45 -3.85
CA SER A 295 -16.43 3.07 -2.44
C SER A 295 -15.18 3.59 -1.71
N PRO A 296 -15.17 4.87 -1.32
CA PRO A 296 -14.04 5.50 -0.64
C PRO A 296 -13.65 4.77 0.65
N MET A 297 -12.44 4.99 1.11
CA MET A 297 -11.90 4.43 2.36
C MET A 297 -12.56 5.01 3.63
N ASP A 298 -13.36 6.05 3.50
CA ASP A 298 -14.20 6.64 4.57
C ASP A 298 -13.42 7.00 5.86
N GLY A 299 -12.28 7.67 5.68
CA GLY A 299 -11.50 8.20 6.81
C GLY A 299 -10.42 7.26 7.36
N THR A 300 -10.13 6.15 6.70
CA THR A 300 -9.03 5.24 7.08
C THR A 300 -7.71 6.00 7.29
N ILE A 301 -7.03 5.73 8.40
CA ILE A 301 -5.64 6.16 8.64
C ILE A 301 -4.70 5.18 7.93
N VAL A 302 -3.79 5.66 7.09
CA VAL A 302 -2.83 4.81 6.38
C VAL A 302 -1.42 5.15 6.84
N LEU A 303 -0.69 4.15 7.36
CA LEU A 303 0.70 4.28 7.77
C LEU A 303 1.56 3.38 6.88
N SER A 304 2.46 3.98 6.10
CA SER A 304 3.33 3.25 5.19
C SER A 304 4.76 3.20 5.73
N GLU A 305 5.35 2.01 5.70
CA GLU A 305 6.78 1.78 5.96
C GLU A 305 7.57 1.61 4.65
N THR A 306 6.94 1.96 3.51
CA THR A 306 7.50 1.79 2.18
C THR A 306 8.57 2.83 1.91
N CYS A 307 9.72 2.38 1.41
CA CYS A 307 10.78 3.25 0.91
C CYS A 307 10.27 4.14 -0.23
N GLU A 308 10.82 5.34 -0.37
CA GLU A 308 10.56 6.26 -1.49
C GLU A 308 9.07 6.58 -1.73
N PHE A 309 8.22 6.27 -0.76
CA PHE A 309 6.78 6.51 -0.84
C PHE A 309 6.43 7.98 -1.08
N GLY A 310 7.16 8.87 -0.45
CA GLY A 310 6.91 10.32 -0.45
C GLY A 310 8.01 11.13 -1.13
N GLY A 311 8.86 10.50 -1.94
CA GLY A 311 9.93 11.18 -2.66
C GLY A 311 11.26 10.44 -2.62
N VAL A 312 12.18 10.91 -3.44
CA VAL A 312 13.53 10.37 -3.61
C VAL A 312 14.54 11.51 -3.67
N ASP A 313 15.80 11.27 -3.33
CA ASP A 313 16.91 12.23 -3.33
C ASP A 313 16.63 13.53 -2.58
N GLY A 314 15.84 13.44 -1.49
CA GLY A 314 15.45 14.61 -0.69
C GLY A 314 14.39 15.48 -1.34
N SER A 315 13.85 15.08 -2.50
CA SER A 315 12.77 15.76 -3.22
C SER A 315 11.43 15.14 -2.83
N PRO A 316 10.57 15.84 -2.07
CA PRO A 316 9.25 15.34 -1.73
C PRO A 316 8.38 15.14 -2.98
N ASP A 317 7.66 14.01 -3.02
CA ASP A 317 6.63 13.70 -4.00
C ASP A 317 5.35 13.27 -3.30
N SER A 318 4.26 13.97 -3.51
CA SER A 318 2.98 13.66 -2.87
C SER A 318 2.10 12.68 -3.65
N ALA A 319 2.54 12.19 -4.82
CA ALA A 319 1.68 11.45 -5.76
C ALA A 319 0.97 10.24 -5.11
N MET A 320 1.69 9.44 -4.31
CA MET A 320 1.12 8.28 -3.62
C MET A 320 0.23 8.72 -2.44
N GLY A 321 0.68 9.69 -1.64
CA GLY A 321 -0.11 10.28 -0.56
C GLY A 321 -1.42 10.88 -1.07
N ASP A 322 -1.35 11.71 -2.11
CA ASP A 322 -2.53 12.34 -2.73
C ASP A 322 -3.49 11.31 -3.34
N ALA A 323 -2.96 10.21 -3.88
CA ALA A 323 -3.79 9.13 -4.40
C ALA A 323 -4.59 8.43 -3.31
N LEU A 324 -3.97 8.14 -2.17
CA LEU A 324 -4.64 7.55 -1.01
C LEU A 324 -5.64 8.51 -0.36
N LEU A 325 -5.32 9.80 -0.28
CA LEU A 325 -6.26 10.83 0.18
C LEU A 325 -7.46 10.93 -0.77
N SER A 326 -7.23 10.91 -2.08
CA SER A 326 -8.30 10.89 -3.10
C SER A 326 -9.14 9.62 -3.02
N ALA A 327 -8.56 8.52 -2.54
CA ALA A 327 -9.26 7.26 -2.26
C ALA A 327 -10.10 7.30 -0.97
N GLY A 328 -10.02 8.38 -0.18
CA GLY A 328 -10.81 8.60 1.03
C GLY A 328 -10.06 8.33 2.34
N ALA A 329 -8.75 8.11 2.31
CA ALA A 329 -7.95 8.10 3.54
C ALA A 329 -8.01 9.47 4.21
N SER A 330 -8.08 9.52 5.54
CA SER A 330 -8.05 10.78 6.30
C SER A 330 -6.64 11.36 6.35
N VAL A 331 -5.67 10.51 6.57
CA VAL A 331 -4.26 10.86 6.68
C VAL A 331 -3.39 9.70 6.20
N VAL A 332 -2.25 10.04 5.64
CA VAL A 332 -1.25 9.07 5.18
C VAL A 332 0.11 9.44 5.76
N LEU A 333 0.80 8.47 6.35
CA LEU A 333 2.22 8.56 6.70
C LEU A 333 3.04 7.82 5.65
N GLY A 334 4.10 8.44 5.16
CA GLY A 334 5.08 7.81 4.25
C GLY A 334 6.48 8.37 4.48
N TYR A 335 7.45 7.83 3.77
CA TYR A 335 8.85 8.24 3.89
C TYR A 335 9.37 8.81 2.57
N VAL A 336 10.10 9.91 2.67
CA VAL A 336 10.97 10.39 1.59
C VAL A 336 12.28 9.61 1.73
N ASN A 337 12.82 9.12 0.62
CA ASN A 337 13.99 8.25 0.53
C ASN A 337 13.81 6.82 1.08
N ASN A 338 14.87 6.03 0.93
CA ASN A 338 14.96 4.68 1.47
C ASN A 338 15.07 4.73 3.00
N VAL A 339 14.24 3.97 3.69
CA VAL A 339 14.15 3.98 5.15
C VAL A 339 14.69 2.68 5.76
N TYR A 340 15.47 2.77 6.84
CA TYR A 340 15.81 1.59 7.62
C TYR A 340 14.55 0.97 8.23
N THR A 341 14.30 -0.28 7.95
CA THR A 341 13.11 -1.03 8.38
C THR A 341 12.92 -1.00 9.90
N VAL A 342 14.01 -1.04 10.67
CA VAL A 342 13.93 -0.99 12.15
C VAL A 342 13.49 0.41 12.63
N TYR A 343 13.95 1.47 11.98
CA TYR A 343 13.52 2.83 12.29
C TYR A 343 12.03 3.04 11.94
N SER A 344 11.62 2.70 10.73
CA SER A 344 10.22 2.86 10.30
C SER A 344 9.27 2.09 11.21
N ARG A 345 9.63 0.88 11.58
CA ARG A 345 8.88 0.03 12.52
C ARG A 345 8.81 0.62 13.92
N SER A 346 9.88 1.24 14.41
CA SER A 346 9.90 1.91 15.71
C SER A 346 8.99 3.13 15.71
N ILE A 347 9.05 3.95 14.66
CA ILE A 347 8.13 5.07 14.46
C ILE A 347 6.69 4.59 14.39
N LEU A 348 6.41 3.54 13.60
CA LEU A 348 5.09 2.94 13.48
C LEU A 348 4.55 2.46 14.84
N TRP A 349 5.36 1.70 15.57
CA TRP A 349 5.00 1.15 16.87
C TRP A 349 4.54 2.24 17.83
N ASP A 350 5.34 3.26 18.00
CA ASP A 350 5.05 4.34 18.93
C ASP A 350 3.87 5.19 18.46
N THR A 351 3.83 5.53 17.17
CA THR A 351 2.71 6.28 16.57
C THR A 351 1.37 5.57 16.81
N VAL A 352 1.27 4.25 16.57
CA VAL A 352 0.02 3.52 16.79
C VAL A 352 -0.33 3.44 18.28
N ASN A 353 0.67 3.26 19.16
CA ASN A 353 0.43 3.28 20.60
C ASN A 353 -0.14 4.64 21.08
N GLN A 354 0.37 5.75 20.55
CA GLN A 354 -0.16 7.08 20.86
C GLN A 354 -1.57 7.28 20.27
N LEU A 355 -1.86 6.77 19.08
CA LEU A 355 -3.23 6.78 18.51
C LEU A 355 -4.19 5.99 19.39
N ILE A 356 -3.81 4.84 19.91
CA ILE A 356 -4.60 4.03 20.86
C ILE A 356 -4.83 4.80 22.18
N LEU A 357 -3.86 5.60 22.62
CA LEU A 357 -4.01 6.51 23.76
C LEU A 357 -4.93 7.71 23.45
N GLY A 358 -5.39 7.85 22.19
CA GLY A 358 -6.33 8.88 21.73
C GLY A 358 -5.66 10.21 21.41
N TYR A 359 -4.39 10.22 21.05
CA TYR A 359 -3.71 11.41 20.53
C TYR A 359 -3.91 11.54 19.02
N PRO A 360 -3.99 12.77 18.48
CA PRO A 360 -3.96 13.00 17.03
C PRO A 360 -2.67 12.49 16.41
N ILE A 361 -2.71 12.12 15.14
CA ILE A 361 -1.58 11.54 14.41
C ILE A 361 -0.34 12.45 14.41
N GLU A 362 -0.49 13.77 14.32
CA GLU A 362 0.62 14.73 14.39
C GLU A 362 1.33 14.68 15.73
N SER A 363 0.57 14.63 16.83
CA SER A 363 1.11 14.50 18.18
C SER A 363 1.76 13.13 18.38
N ALA A 364 1.13 12.07 17.86
CA ALA A 364 1.63 10.71 17.91
C ALA A 364 2.97 10.57 17.18
N LEU A 365 3.07 11.09 15.97
CA LEU A 365 4.30 11.09 15.18
C LEU A 365 5.39 11.96 15.83
N SER A 366 5.00 13.11 16.38
CA SER A 366 5.95 14.00 17.10
C SER A 366 6.56 13.31 18.32
N HIS A 367 5.77 12.53 19.06
CA HIS A 367 6.24 11.70 20.17
C HIS A 367 7.24 10.64 19.71
N ALA A 368 6.89 9.91 18.63
CA ALA A 368 7.77 8.90 18.04
C ALA A 368 9.10 9.51 17.55
N LYS A 369 9.07 10.67 16.88
CA LYS A 369 10.27 11.41 16.47
C LYS A 369 11.13 11.86 17.66
N ALA A 370 10.51 12.33 18.72
CA ALA A 370 11.23 12.70 19.93
C ALA A 370 11.95 11.50 20.57
N THR A 371 11.40 10.30 20.45
CA THR A 371 11.96 9.07 21.00
C THR A 371 13.06 8.48 20.11
N TYR A 372 12.82 8.41 18.79
CA TYR A 372 13.68 7.67 17.85
C TYR A 372 14.51 8.57 16.94
N GLY A 373 14.24 9.87 16.89
CA GLY A 373 14.89 10.84 16.01
C GLY A 373 14.01 11.30 14.86
N ASP A 374 14.31 12.49 14.31
CA ASP A 374 13.54 13.10 13.22
C ASP A 374 13.67 12.37 11.88
N ASN A 375 14.71 11.55 11.74
CA ASN A 375 14.99 10.74 10.57
C ASN A 375 15.81 9.51 10.95
N ASP A 376 15.87 8.56 10.05
CA ASP A 376 16.51 7.27 10.26
C ASP A 376 18.03 7.33 10.41
N LEU A 377 18.72 8.31 9.83
CA LEU A 377 20.17 8.47 10.02
C LEU A 377 20.51 8.96 11.42
N VAL A 378 19.67 9.80 12.02
CA VAL A 378 19.82 10.20 13.43
C VAL A 378 19.69 8.98 14.30
N TRP A 379 18.66 8.18 14.10
CA TRP A 379 18.44 6.92 14.78
C TRP A 379 19.61 5.94 14.59
N TYR A 380 20.02 5.70 13.34
CA TYR A 380 21.09 4.76 12.98
C TYR A 380 22.42 5.10 13.69
N ARG A 381 22.77 6.38 13.69
CA ARG A 381 23.99 6.85 14.41
C ARG A 381 23.88 6.69 15.91
N ALA A 382 22.71 6.92 16.49
CA ALA A 382 22.44 6.72 17.91
C ALA A 382 22.59 5.24 18.33
N GLN A 383 22.30 4.31 17.40
CA GLN A 383 22.53 2.86 17.59
C GLN A 383 23.99 2.43 17.32
N GLY A 384 24.88 3.37 17.04
CA GLY A 384 26.30 3.08 16.79
C GLY A 384 26.61 2.69 15.35
N GLY A 385 25.68 2.91 14.41
CA GLY A 385 25.84 2.65 12.99
C GLY A 385 26.96 3.49 12.37
N ARG A 386 27.82 2.87 11.54
CA ARG A 386 29.01 3.50 10.98
C ARG A 386 28.95 3.74 9.48
N ARG A 387 28.04 3.08 8.78
CA ARG A 387 27.91 3.16 7.32
C ARG A 387 26.44 3.44 6.96
N PRO A 388 25.99 4.70 7.13
CA PRO A 388 24.63 5.06 6.79
C PRO A 388 24.45 5.06 5.25
N HIS A 389 23.22 4.87 4.79
CA HIS A 389 22.85 5.15 3.41
C HIS A 389 22.97 6.66 3.10
N ALA A 390 22.91 7.03 1.82
CA ALA A 390 23.30 8.36 1.36
C ALA A 390 22.36 9.47 1.84
N ALA A 391 21.04 9.25 1.78
CA ALA A 391 20.03 10.25 2.09
C ALA A 391 19.17 9.82 3.29
N ALA A 392 18.86 10.77 4.18
CA ALA A 392 18.04 10.52 5.35
C ALA A 392 16.57 10.27 4.94
N ALA A 393 15.97 9.21 5.47
CA ALA A 393 14.53 9.00 5.34
C ALA A 393 13.78 9.80 6.41
N VAL A 394 12.86 10.63 5.95
CA VAL A 394 12.06 11.50 6.80
C VAL A 394 10.60 11.08 6.77
N PRO A 395 9.98 10.73 7.91
CA PRO A 395 8.55 10.47 7.96
C PRO A 395 7.75 11.76 7.74
N GLN A 396 6.80 11.71 6.82
CA GLN A 396 5.96 12.82 6.39
C GLN A 396 4.47 12.45 6.43
N LEU A 397 3.62 13.38 6.87
CA LEU A 397 2.17 13.26 6.86
C LEU A 397 1.58 13.98 5.66
N TYR A 398 0.56 13.36 5.07
CA TYR A 398 -0.31 13.92 4.03
C TYR A 398 -1.74 13.88 4.56
N GLY A 399 -2.52 14.94 4.37
CA GLY A 399 -3.93 15.00 4.75
C GLY A 399 -4.19 15.60 6.13
N ASP A 400 -5.19 15.09 6.84
CA ASP A 400 -5.63 15.63 8.13
C ASP A 400 -4.69 15.23 9.28
N THR A 401 -3.83 16.14 9.69
CA THR A 401 -2.88 15.90 10.80
C THR A 401 -3.56 15.77 12.17
N GLN A 402 -4.85 16.11 12.27
CA GLN A 402 -5.65 15.93 13.49
C GLN A 402 -6.45 14.62 13.50
N ALA A 403 -6.33 13.79 12.47
CA ALA A 403 -6.95 12.48 12.44
C ALA A 403 -6.53 11.62 13.64
N MET A 404 -7.49 10.90 14.21
CA MET A 404 -7.31 10.02 15.38
C MET A 404 -8.19 8.78 15.25
N LEU A 405 -7.84 7.72 15.98
CA LEU A 405 -8.75 6.60 16.18
C LEU A 405 -9.90 7.00 17.11
N ASP A 406 -11.10 6.49 16.83
CA ASP A 406 -12.28 6.71 17.69
C ASP A 406 -12.22 5.82 18.93
N VAL A 407 -11.31 6.16 19.85
CA VAL A 407 -11.11 5.43 21.10
C VAL A 407 -12.10 5.93 22.15
N PRO A 408 -12.96 5.08 22.72
CA PRO A 408 -13.91 5.47 23.74
C PRO A 408 -13.22 6.15 24.95
N HIS A 409 -13.84 7.19 25.48
CA HIS A 409 -13.25 8.00 26.57
C HIS A 409 -12.82 7.16 27.78
N TYR A 410 -13.62 6.17 28.17
CA TYR A 410 -13.30 5.30 29.32
C TYR A 410 -12.09 4.39 29.04
N VAL A 411 -11.89 3.91 27.79
CA VAL A 411 -10.73 3.14 27.38
C VAL A 411 -9.50 4.03 27.44
N ARG A 412 -9.58 5.23 26.86
CA ARG A 412 -8.52 6.23 26.86
C ARG A 412 -8.07 6.59 28.27
N SER A 413 -9.02 6.88 29.17
CA SER A 413 -8.72 7.23 30.56
C SER A 413 -8.04 6.09 31.32
N ASN A 414 -8.44 4.84 31.10
CA ASN A 414 -7.82 3.67 31.73
C ASN A 414 -6.39 3.43 31.21
N LEU A 415 -6.18 3.59 29.90
CA LEU A 415 -4.86 3.43 29.29
C LEU A 415 -3.91 4.54 29.74
N GLN A 416 -4.37 5.79 29.76
CA GLN A 416 -3.54 6.94 30.21
C GLN A 416 -3.20 6.88 31.70
N ALA A 417 -4.05 6.27 32.53
CA ALA A 417 -3.76 6.06 33.95
C ALA A 417 -2.77 4.92 34.19
N ALA A 418 -2.59 4.03 33.22
CA ALA A 418 -1.68 2.87 33.29
C ALA A 418 -0.32 3.13 32.62
N ALA A 419 -0.21 4.14 31.75
CA ALA A 419 1.02 4.56 31.08
C ALA A 419 1.81 5.56 31.94
#